data_d97dd32d60c2049f2d0b550da0185ffc
#
_entry.id   d97dd32d60c2049f2d0b550da0185ffc
#
_cell.length_a   1.000
_cell.length_b   1.000
_cell.length_c   1.000
_cell.angle_alpha   90.00
_cell.angle_beta   90.00
_cell.angle_gamma   90.00
#
_symmetry.space_group_name_H-M   'P 1'
#
loop_
_entity.id
_entity.type
_entity.pdbx_description
1 polymer ?
#
loop_
_entity_poly.entity_id
_entity_poly.type
_entity_poly.pdbx_seq_one_letter_code
_entity_poly.pdbx_strand_id
1 'polypeptide(L)'
;MYRPGSENFRFQQVDVFSHEPMLGNPLAVVIDADDLPVEKMLSFARWTNLSETTFLLRPTVPDADYRVRIFTPLGELPFAGHPTLGTCHVWLANGGNSKGNDIIQQCEAGLIRIRRIDGRLAFAAPELVRRGSIEPELFRRVCAGLRLEEGAVVDAQWVDNGPGWLALRLKTRADVLAVRPDFAAISGIRVGIVAACEGEDGSDNVDFEVRAFTAAGFEDPVTGSPNAGIAQWLIGSGIAPSSYVAAQGTVVGRKGRLHVSSDGQDIWIGGDVATCIDGTAAL
;
A
#
# COMPACT_ATOMS: atom_id res chain seq x y z
N MET A 1 30.14 11.05 20.76
CA MET A 1 30.23 10.27 22.02
C MET A 1 29.29 9.08 21.89
N TYR A 2 29.81 7.86 21.78
CA TYR A 2 29.05 6.62 21.70
C TYR A 2 28.36 6.40 23.08
N ARG A 3 27.02 6.28 23.09
CA ARG A 3 26.31 5.89 24.32
C ARG A 3 26.40 4.37 24.47
N PRO A 4 26.95 3.82 25.57
CA PRO A 4 26.90 2.39 25.81
C PRO A 4 25.43 1.97 25.99
N GLY A 5 24.92 1.09 25.09
CA GLY A 5 23.56 0.56 25.09
C GLY A 5 22.74 0.74 23.81
N SER A 6 23.27 1.39 22.76
CA SER A 6 22.64 1.38 21.43
C SER A 6 23.30 0.33 20.56
N GLU A 7 22.52 -0.62 20.06
CA GLU A 7 22.96 -1.56 19.04
C GLU A 7 22.80 -0.94 17.66
N ASN A 8 23.72 -1.24 16.75
CA ASN A 8 23.65 -0.79 15.37
C ASN A 8 22.98 -1.86 14.53
N PHE A 9 21.83 -1.54 13.98
CA PHE A 9 21.09 -2.40 13.06
C PHE A 9 21.34 -1.95 11.62
N ARG A 10 21.43 -2.91 10.68
CA ARG A 10 21.37 -2.58 9.26
C ARG A 10 20.02 -1.95 8.94
N PHE A 11 20.03 -0.94 8.09
CA PHE A 11 18.85 -0.13 7.79
C PHE A 11 18.83 0.21 6.31
N GLN A 12 17.67 0.05 5.68
CA GLN A 12 17.41 0.60 4.36
C GLN A 12 16.11 1.41 4.36
N GLN A 13 16.10 2.51 3.62
CA GLN A 13 14.86 3.18 3.26
C GLN A 13 14.63 2.99 1.78
N VAL A 14 13.49 2.43 1.44
CA VAL A 14 13.09 2.10 0.08
C VAL A 14 11.86 2.90 -0.31
N ASP A 15 11.65 3.06 -1.61
CA ASP A 15 10.50 3.73 -2.19
C ASP A 15 9.69 2.71 -2.99
N VAL A 16 8.45 2.49 -2.60
CA VAL A 16 7.62 1.39 -3.10
C VAL A 16 6.62 1.90 -4.12
N PHE A 17 6.32 1.08 -5.13
CA PHE A 17 5.46 1.39 -6.28
C PHE A 17 6.02 2.45 -7.22
N SER A 18 7.34 2.66 -7.21
CA SER A 18 8.04 3.51 -8.18
C SER A 18 9.40 2.92 -8.49
N HIS A 19 9.80 3.00 -9.77
CA HIS A 19 11.18 2.72 -10.18
C HIS A 19 12.09 3.94 -10.01
N GLU A 20 11.50 5.14 -9.91
CA GLU A 20 12.20 6.39 -9.66
C GLU A 20 12.22 6.68 -8.16
N PRO A 21 13.39 6.88 -7.53
CA PRO A 21 13.48 7.22 -6.12
C PRO A 21 12.68 8.48 -5.76
N MET A 22 12.06 8.49 -4.58
CA MET A 22 11.28 9.59 -4.00
C MET A 22 9.92 9.88 -4.69
N LEU A 23 9.51 9.06 -5.63
CA LEU A 23 8.23 9.21 -6.34
C LEU A 23 7.18 8.14 -6.00
N GLY A 24 7.50 7.18 -5.12
CA GLY A 24 6.60 6.15 -4.59
C GLY A 24 6.15 6.42 -3.17
N ASN A 25 5.97 5.35 -2.40
CA ASN A 25 5.65 5.39 -0.97
C ASN A 25 6.87 4.95 -0.14
N PRO A 26 7.47 5.84 0.67
CA PRO A 26 8.68 5.53 1.41
C PRO A 26 8.42 4.53 2.54
N LEU A 27 9.35 3.59 2.72
CA LEU A 27 9.35 2.60 3.78
C LEU A 27 10.72 2.50 4.43
N ALA A 28 10.78 2.59 5.74
CA ALA A 28 11.96 2.27 6.53
C ALA A 28 11.97 0.76 6.88
N VAL A 29 13.11 0.10 6.66
CA VAL A 29 13.30 -1.33 6.95
C VAL A 29 14.52 -1.51 7.84
N VAL A 30 14.32 -1.98 9.06
CA VAL A 30 15.39 -2.39 9.99
C VAL A 30 15.64 -3.89 9.80
N ILE A 31 16.88 -4.28 9.56
CA ILE A 31 17.27 -5.63 9.19
C ILE A 31 17.87 -6.36 10.40
N ASP A 32 17.59 -7.67 10.52
CA ASP A 32 18.06 -8.53 11.62
C ASP A 32 17.61 -8.03 13.00
N ALA A 33 16.35 -7.60 13.11
CA ALA A 33 15.80 -6.97 14.30
C ALA A 33 15.22 -7.95 15.33
N ASP A 34 15.67 -9.23 15.34
CA ASP A 34 15.11 -10.30 16.18
C ASP A 34 15.16 -9.99 17.68
N ASP A 35 16.23 -9.35 18.13
CA ASP A 35 16.45 -9.02 19.54
C ASP A 35 15.96 -7.61 19.93
N LEU A 36 15.36 -6.86 19.00
CA LEU A 36 14.88 -5.51 19.26
C LEU A 36 13.53 -5.53 20.01
N PRO A 37 13.45 -4.90 21.20
CA PRO A 37 12.19 -4.81 21.96
C PRO A 37 11.10 -4.05 21.20
N VAL A 38 9.83 -4.45 21.41
CA VAL A 38 8.65 -3.84 20.75
C VAL A 38 8.56 -2.35 20.97
N GLU A 39 8.87 -1.90 22.19
CA GLU A 39 8.85 -0.48 22.57
C GLU A 39 9.86 0.33 21.76
N LYS A 40 11.01 -0.27 21.45
CA LYS A 40 12.03 0.34 20.58
C LYS A 40 11.57 0.38 19.11
N MET A 41 10.94 -0.69 18.62
CA MET A 41 10.35 -0.73 17.28
C MET A 41 9.32 0.40 17.11
N LEU A 42 8.38 0.53 18.04
CA LEU A 42 7.37 1.58 18.03
C LEU A 42 7.97 2.99 18.18
N SER A 43 8.96 3.15 19.06
CA SER A 43 9.66 4.43 19.24
C SER A 43 10.38 4.85 17.95
N PHE A 44 11.01 3.92 17.24
CA PHE A 44 11.68 4.19 15.97
C PHE A 44 10.67 4.53 14.86
N ALA A 45 9.56 3.80 14.76
CA ALA A 45 8.48 4.11 13.81
C ALA A 45 7.90 5.52 14.06
N ARG A 46 7.72 5.92 15.31
CA ARG A 46 7.30 7.29 15.68
C ARG A 46 8.33 8.35 15.29
N TRP A 47 9.61 8.05 15.51
CA TRP A 47 10.69 9.00 15.22
C TRP A 47 10.90 9.21 13.71
N THR A 48 10.85 8.12 12.91
CA THR A 48 10.94 8.23 11.45
C THR A 48 9.73 8.94 10.84
N ASN A 49 8.57 8.81 11.51
CA ASN A 49 7.30 9.45 11.11
C ASN A 49 6.88 9.16 9.67
N LEU A 50 7.26 7.99 9.16
CA LEU A 50 6.75 7.46 7.90
C LEU A 50 5.38 6.81 8.10
N SER A 51 4.64 6.58 7.02
CA SER A 51 3.37 5.83 7.08
C SER A 51 3.57 4.51 7.79
N GLU A 52 4.61 3.76 7.41
CA GLU A 52 5.04 2.54 8.09
C GLU A 52 6.56 2.42 8.16
N THR A 53 6.98 1.65 9.16
CA THR A 53 8.36 1.17 9.38
C THR A 53 8.29 -0.33 9.63
N THR A 54 9.16 -1.10 9.00
CA THR A 54 9.20 -2.55 9.16
C THR A 54 10.48 -3.04 9.81
N PHE A 55 10.36 -4.18 10.49
CA PHE A 55 11.43 -4.89 11.14
C PHE A 55 11.51 -6.29 10.55
N LEU A 56 12.58 -6.57 9.83
CA LEU A 56 12.86 -7.84 9.19
C LEU A 56 13.47 -8.79 10.21
N LEU A 57 12.87 -9.97 10.36
CA LEU A 57 13.13 -10.95 11.39
C LEU A 57 13.28 -12.34 10.76
N ARG A 58 13.87 -13.28 11.52
CA ARG A 58 13.86 -14.69 11.17
C ARG A 58 12.45 -15.26 11.28
N PRO A 59 12.05 -16.18 10.37
CA PRO A 59 10.75 -16.83 10.44
C PRO A 59 10.65 -17.72 11.67
N THR A 60 9.45 -17.84 12.23
CA THR A 60 9.17 -18.74 13.37
C THR A 60 8.38 -19.98 12.95
N VAL A 61 7.98 -20.07 11.68
CA VAL A 61 7.31 -21.24 11.09
C VAL A 61 8.10 -21.74 9.88
N PRO A 62 8.15 -23.06 9.63
CA PRO A 62 9.00 -23.65 8.60
C PRO A 62 8.61 -23.24 7.17
N ASP A 63 7.35 -22.92 6.94
CA ASP A 63 6.82 -22.57 5.62
C ASP A 63 7.11 -21.11 5.22
N ALA A 64 7.56 -20.26 6.14
CA ALA A 64 7.92 -18.89 5.84
C ALA A 64 9.40 -18.76 5.44
N ASP A 65 9.68 -17.84 4.52
CA ASP A 65 11.04 -17.48 4.10
C ASP A 65 11.64 -16.44 5.03
N TYR A 66 10.83 -15.47 5.45
CA TYR A 66 11.19 -14.47 6.45
C TYR A 66 9.95 -14.03 7.26
N ARG A 67 10.20 -13.31 8.33
CA ARG A 67 9.16 -12.69 9.16
C ARG A 67 9.30 -11.18 9.13
N VAL A 68 8.17 -10.47 9.17
CA VAL A 68 8.12 -9.01 9.28
C VAL A 68 7.19 -8.59 10.40
N ARG A 69 7.56 -7.53 11.11
CA ARG A 69 6.66 -6.73 11.94
C ARG A 69 6.50 -5.35 11.33
N ILE A 70 5.28 -4.86 11.29
CA ILE A 70 4.91 -3.63 10.57
C ILE A 70 4.36 -2.62 11.58
N PHE A 71 4.97 -1.45 11.68
CA PHE A 71 4.57 -0.41 12.63
C PHE A 71 4.24 0.89 11.91
N THR A 72 3.12 1.49 12.31
CA THR A 72 2.83 2.92 12.11
C THR A 72 3.31 3.71 13.33
N PRO A 73 3.32 5.05 13.29
CA PRO A 73 3.54 5.87 14.49
C PRO A 73 2.53 5.62 15.63
N LEU A 74 1.37 5.02 15.32
CA LEU A 74 0.30 4.75 16.29
C LEU A 74 0.38 3.36 16.91
N GLY A 75 0.93 2.37 16.20
CA GLY A 75 0.99 0.98 16.67
C GLY A 75 1.34 0.00 15.56
N GLU A 76 1.35 -1.28 15.91
CA GLU A 76 1.61 -2.38 15.00
C GLU A 76 0.39 -2.69 14.13
N LEU A 77 0.64 -3.07 12.87
CA LEU A 77 -0.35 -3.52 11.91
C LEU A 77 -0.17 -5.01 11.60
N PRO A 78 -1.26 -5.77 11.48
CA PRO A 78 -1.19 -7.19 11.12
C PRO A 78 -0.67 -7.41 9.70
N PHE A 79 -0.97 -6.50 8.78
CA PHE A 79 -0.57 -6.53 7.38
C PHE A 79 -0.64 -5.14 6.76
N ALA A 80 0.25 -4.86 5.81
CA ALA A 80 0.16 -3.71 4.91
C ALA A 80 0.87 -4.01 3.58
N GLY A 81 0.30 -3.56 2.45
CA GLY A 81 0.74 -3.97 1.11
C GLY A 81 2.11 -3.42 0.71
N HIS A 82 2.32 -2.08 0.76
CA HIS A 82 3.63 -1.52 0.39
C HIS A 82 4.75 -1.94 1.34
N PRO A 83 4.54 -2.06 2.68
CA PRO A 83 5.53 -2.64 3.58
C PRO A 83 5.93 -4.07 3.21
N THR A 84 4.99 -4.88 2.74
CA THR A 84 5.26 -6.25 2.27
C THR A 84 6.21 -6.26 1.08
N LEU A 85 5.95 -5.44 0.05
CA LEU A 85 6.82 -5.38 -1.13
C LEU A 85 8.18 -4.78 -0.82
N GLY A 86 8.22 -3.69 -0.06
CA GLY A 86 9.48 -3.04 0.32
C GLY A 86 10.36 -3.92 1.20
N THR A 87 9.78 -4.61 2.19
CA THR A 87 10.55 -5.55 3.03
C THR A 87 11.03 -6.76 2.23
N CYS A 88 10.20 -7.29 1.33
CA CYS A 88 10.59 -8.38 0.44
C CYS A 88 11.78 -7.98 -0.46
N HIS A 89 11.75 -6.76 -1.02
CA HIS A 89 12.87 -6.21 -1.80
C HIS A 89 14.16 -6.16 -0.97
N VAL A 90 14.07 -5.61 0.24
CA VAL A 90 15.23 -5.52 1.15
C VAL A 90 15.74 -6.91 1.53
N TRP A 91 14.85 -7.85 1.86
CA TRP A 91 15.24 -9.22 2.17
C TRP A 91 16.00 -9.88 1.03
N LEU A 92 15.51 -9.76 -0.21
CA LEU A 92 16.17 -10.29 -1.41
C LEU A 92 17.53 -9.62 -1.66
N ALA A 93 17.62 -8.30 -1.53
CA ALA A 93 18.85 -7.54 -1.71
C ALA A 93 19.93 -7.91 -0.68
N ASN A 94 19.52 -8.42 0.49
CA ASN A 94 20.41 -8.89 1.56
C ASN A 94 20.67 -10.41 1.53
N GLY A 95 20.48 -11.07 0.38
CA GLY A 95 20.83 -12.48 0.19
C GLY A 95 19.70 -13.46 0.50
N GLY A 96 18.47 -12.96 0.68
CA GLY A 96 17.29 -13.81 0.85
C GLY A 96 17.02 -14.67 -0.38
N ASN A 97 16.71 -15.94 -0.16
CA ASN A 97 16.37 -16.92 -1.19
C ASN A 97 15.07 -17.64 -0.77
N SER A 98 14.07 -17.62 -1.65
CA SER A 98 12.82 -18.34 -1.39
C SER A 98 13.03 -19.85 -1.45
N LYS A 99 12.27 -20.57 -0.65
CA LYS A 99 12.25 -22.05 -0.63
C LYS A 99 11.48 -22.65 -1.80
N GLY A 100 10.60 -21.86 -2.42
CA GLY A 100 9.71 -22.27 -3.51
C GLY A 100 9.61 -21.23 -4.63
N ASN A 101 8.59 -21.39 -5.47
CA ASN A 101 8.31 -20.45 -6.56
C ASN A 101 7.79 -19.11 -6.06
N ASP A 102 6.97 -19.11 -5.01
CA ASP A 102 6.49 -17.93 -4.32
C ASP A 102 7.40 -17.65 -3.10
N ILE A 103 7.53 -16.40 -2.72
CA ILE A 103 8.18 -15.95 -1.49
C ILE A 103 7.10 -15.87 -0.42
N ILE A 104 7.34 -16.46 0.74
CA ILE A 104 6.36 -16.54 1.82
C ILE A 104 6.80 -15.64 2.99
N GLN A 105 6.10 -14.53 3.14
CA GLN A 105 6.26 -13.62 4.28
C GLN A 105 5.39 -14.07 5.45
N GLN A 106 5.96 -14.19 6.63
CA GLN A 106 5.21 -14.33 7.88
C GLN A 106 4.98 -12.94 8.49
N CYS A 107 3.73 -12.61 8.80
CA CYS A 107 3.35 -11.44 9.58
C CYS A 107 2.23 -11.79 10.57
N GLU A 108 1.70 -10.80 11.30
CA GLU A 108 0.62 -11.05 12.28
C GLU A 108 -0.67 -11.56 11.60
N ALA A 109 -0.95 -11.14 10.36
CA ALA A 109 -2.09 -11.65 9.58
C ALA A 109 -1.90 -13.09 9.05
N GLY A 110 -0.71 -13.70 9.26
CA GLY A 110 -0.39 -15.05 8.79
C GLY A 110 0.67 -15.07 7.69
N LEU A 111 0.53 -16.02 6.77
CA LEU A 111 1.46 -16.22 5.66
C LEU A 111 0.96 -15.51 4.41
N ILE A 112 1.78 -14.59 3.89
CA ILE A 112 1.47 -13.81 2.69
C ILE A 112 2.32 -14.33 1.54
N ARG A 113 1.67 -14.66 0.42
CA ARG A 113 2.34 -15.05 -0.81
C ARG A 113 2.78 -13.82 -1.60
N ILE A 114 4.05 -13.82 -1.99
CA ILE A 114 4.64 -12.79 -2.84
C ILE A 114 5.24 -13.48 -4.05
N ARG A 115 5.02 -12.95 -5.23
CA ARG A 115 5.44 -13.51 -6.51
C ARG A 115 6.23 -12.48 -7.31
N ARG A 116 7.08 -12.96 -8.23
CA ARG A 116 7.64 -12.11 -9.28
C ARG A 116 6.75 -12.22 -10.53
N ILE A 117 6.16 -11.10 -10.93
CA ILE A 117 5.35 -10.99 -12.15
C ILE A 117 5.99 -9.91 -13.01
N ASP A 118 6.41 -10.26 -14.21
CA ASP A 118 7.09 -9.36 -15.17
C ASP A 118 8.27 -8.59 -14.53
N GLY A 119 9.04 -9.28 -13.69
CA GLY A 119 10.20 -8.72 -12.99
C GLY A 119 9.87 -7.92 -11.71
N ARG A 120 8.60 -7.65 -11.41
CA ARG A 120 8.15 -6.90 -10.23
C ARG A 120 7.68 -7.84 -9.13
N LEU A 121 7.83 -7.39 -7.90
CA LEU A 121 7.22 -8.07 -6.75
C LEU A 121 5.73 -7.75 -6.71
N ALA A 122 4.91 -8.76 -6.43
CA ALA A 122 3.47 -8.64 -6.27
C ALA A 122 2.98 -9.51 -5.11
N PHE A 123 2.10 -8.99 -4.27
CA PHE A 123 1.43 -9.78 -3.22
C PHE A 123 0.01 -10.14 -3.64
N ALA A 124 -0.48 -11.28 -3.17
CA ALA A 124 -1.86 -11.69 -3.35
C ALA A 124 -2.78 -10.78 -2.51
N ALA A 125 -3.77 -10.16 -3.16
CA ALA A 125 -4.75 -9.30 -2.48
C ALA A 125 -5.53 -10.12 -1.44
N PRO A 126 -5.63 -9.65 -0.18
CA PRO A 126 -6.52 -10.27 0.80
C PRO A 126 -7.98 -10.21 0.33
N GLU A 127 -8.78 -11.19 0.70
CA GLU A 127 -10.21 -11.19 0.39
C GLU A 127 -10.93 -9.98 1.02
N LEU A 128 -12.00 -9.51 0.34
CA LEU A 128 -12.85 -8.47 0.89
C LEU A 128 -13.65 -8.99 2.09
N VAL A 129 -13.44 -8.39 3.24
CA VAL A 129 -14.23 -8.63 4.47
C VAL A 129 -15.55 -7.85 4.43
N ARG A 130 -15.61 -6.77 3.64
CA ARG A 130 -16.83 -6.00 3.37
C ARG A 130 -16.87 -5.53 1.92
N ARG A 131 -18.03 -5.73 1.27
CA ARG A 131 -18.31 -5.35 -0.12
C ARG A 131 -19.77 -4.93 -0.28
N GLY A 132 -20.09 -4.32 -1.41
CA GLY A 132 -21.45 -3.89 -1.74
C GLY A 132 -21.70 -2.44 -1.40
N SER A 133 -22.97 -2.05 -1.44
CA SER A 133 -23.41 -0.65 -1.36
C SER A 133 -23.01 0.03 -0.06
N ILE A 134 -22.69 1.31 -0.16
CA ILE A 134 -22.42 2.19 0.98
C ILE A 134 -23.78 2.71 1.51
N GLU A 135 -23.89 2.85 2.83
CA GLU A 135 -25.08 3.42 3.46
C GLU A 135 -25.32 4.85 2.98
N PRO A 136 -26.57 5.24 2.64
CA PRO A 136 -26.87 6.54 2.02
C PRO A 136 -26.38 7.75 2.83
N GLU A 137 -26.41 7.68 4.14
CA GLU A 137 -25.92 8.76 5.01
C GLU A 137 -24.40 8.89 4.95
N LEU A 138 -23.68 7.76 4.98
CA LEU A 138 -22.22 7.73 4.85
C LEU A 138 -21.80 8.20 3.46
N PHE A 139 -22.50 7.76 2.41
CA PHE A 139 -22.22 8.20 1.03
C PHE A 139 -22.35 9.73 0.91
N ARG A 140 -23.45 10.32 1.40
CA ARG A 140 -23.64 11.78 1.40
C ARG A 140 -22.56 12.52 2.19
N ARG A 141 -22.18 12.01 3.35
CA ARG A 141 -21.08 12.57 4.16
C ARG A 141 -19.75 12.54 3.40
N VAL A 142 -19.46 11.44 2.73
CA VAL A 142 -18.23 11.29 1.93
C VAL A 142 -18.25 12.25 0.74
N CYS A 143 -19.34 12.33 -0.04
CA CYS A 143 -19.47 13.27 -1.15
C CYS A 143 -19.26 14.71 -0.68
N ALA A 144 -19.92 15.12 0.38
CA ALA A 144 -19.78 16.45 0.95
C ALA A 144 -18.33 16.76 1.39
N GLY A 145 -17.68 15.80 2.07
CA GLY A 145 -16.29 15.95 2.51
C GLY A 145 -15.27 15.93 1.38
N LEU A 146 -15.57 15.27 0.27
CA LEU A 146 -14.77 15.34 -0.96
C LEU A 146 -15.13 16.54 -1.86
N ARG A 147 -16.16 17.31 -1.48
CA ARG A 147 -16.73 18.44 -2.25
C ARG A 147 -17.19 18.00 -3.64
N LEU A 148 -17.82 16.83 -3.70
CA LEU A 148 -18.40 16.24 -4.90
C LEU A 148 -19.91 16.37 -4.86
N GLU A 149 -20.50 16.74 -6.01
CA GLU A 149 -21.94 16.54 -6.24
C GLU A 149 -22.20 15.02 -6.35
N GLU A 150 -23.28 14.53 -5.73
CA GLU A 150 -23.62 13.08 -5.76
C GLU A 150 -23.69 12.54 -7.20
N GLY A 151 -24.20 13.33 -8.15
CA GLY A 151 -24.28 12.99 -9.57
C GLY A 151 -22.93 12.93 -10.33
N ALA A 152 -21.82 13.35 -9.69
CA ALA A 152 -20.47 13.14 -10.23
C ALA A 152 -19.93 11.73 -9.95
N VAL A 153 -20.52 11.03 -8.99
CA VAL A 153 -20.14 9.66 -8.64
C VAL A 153 -20.91 8.68 -9.53
N VAL A 154 -20.18 7.89 -10.28
CA VAL A 154 -20.76 6.87 -11.20
C VAL A 154 -21.21 5.64 -10.44
N ASP A 155 -20.42 5.22 -9.44
CA ASP A 155 -20.68 4.07 -8.58
C ASP A 155 -19.87 4.18 -7.29
N ALA A 156 -20.32 3.53 -6.22
CA ALA A 156 -19.67 3.56 -4.92
C ALA A 156 -19.89 2.25 -4.15
N GLN A 157 -18.82 1.69 -3.61
CA GLN A 157 -18.88 0.42 -2.90
C GLN A 157 -17.92 0.36 -1.70
N TRP A 158 -18.24 -0.51 -0.75
CA TRP A 158 -17.26 -1.04 0.18
C TRP A 158 -16.28 -1.94 -0.57
N VAL A 159 -14.98 -1.67 -0.36
CA VAL A 159 -13.86 -2.43 -0.94
C VAL A 159 -12.88 -2.81 0.18
N ASP A 160 -13.44 -3.16 1.32
CA ASP A 160 -12.69 -3.37 2.55
C ASP A 160 -12.08 -4.77 2.60
N ASN A 161 -10.76 -4.82 2.67
CA ASN A 161 -9.95 -6.02 2.88
C ASN A 161 -9.23 -6.00 4.26
N GLY A 162 -9.85 -5.30 5.25
CA GLY A 162 -9.40 -5.22 6.63
C GLY A 162 -9.30 -3.80 7.19
N PRO A 163 -8.72 -2.82 6.49
CA PRO A 163 -8.56 -1.45 7.01
C PRO A 163 -9.83 -0.60 7.05
N GLY A 164 -10.92 -1.01 6.39
CA GLY A 164 -12.18 -0.24 6.35
C GLY A 164 -12.28 0.71 5.16
N TRP A 165 -11.79 0.33 3.98
CA TRP A 165 -11.88 1.13 2.77
C TRP A 165 -13.25 1.06 2.11
N LEU A 166 -13.75 2.22 1.71
CA LEU A 166 -14.79 2.37 0.70
C LEU A 166 -14.20 3.07 -0.54
N ALA A 167 -14.80 2.90 -1.71
CA ALA A 167 -14.33 3.52 -2.93
C ALA A 167 -15.47 4.14 -3.74
N LEU A 168 -15.19 5.28 -4.38
CA LEU A 168 -16.07 5.98 -5.32
C LEU A 168 -15.42 5.95 -6.71
N ARG A 169 -16.19 5.57 -7.72
CA ARG A 169 -15.80 5.69 -9.13
C ARG A 169 -16.35 6.98 -9.70
N LEU A 170 -15.46 7.82 -10.19
CA LEU A 170 -15.78 9.09 -10.86
C LEU A 170 -15.78 8.91 -12.39
N LYS A 171 -16.25 9.92 -13.12
CA LYS A 171 -16.39 9.85 -14.57
C LYS A 171 -15.05 9.87 -15.29
N THR A 172 -14.17 10.77 -14.89
CA THR A 172 -12.91 11.03 -15.59
C THR A 172 -11.72 11.12 -14.63
N ARG A 173 -10.52 10.90 -15.16
CA ARG A 173 -9.26 11.17 -14.47
C ARG A 173 -9.19 12.60 -13.95
N ALA A 174 -9.62 13.57 -14.77
CA ALA A 174 -9.63 14.97 -14.38
C ALA A 174 -10.50 15.24 -13.15
N ASP A 175 -11.65 14.55 -13.02
CA ASP A 175 -12.49 14.64 -11.82
C ASP A 175 -11.76 14.13 -10.59
N VAL A 176 -11.04 12.99 -10.69
CA VAL A 176 -10.23 12.45 -9.59
C VAL A 176 -9.16 13.44 -9.15
N LEU A 177 -8.42 14.00 -10.10
CA LEU A 177 -7.33 14.96 -9.82
C LEU A 177 -7.84 16.29 -9.27
N ALA A 178 -9.07 16.68 -9.60
CA ALA A 178 -9.69 17.93 -9.17
C ALA A 178 -10.19 17.89 -7.72
N VAL A 179 -10.43 16.72 -7.13
CA VAL A 179 -10.95 16.59 -5.76
C VAL A 179 -10.06 17.31 -4.75
N ARG A 180 -10.70 18.09 -3.87
CA ARG A 180 -10.04 18.81 -2.77
C ARG A 180 -10.73 18.42 -1.46
N PRO A 181 -10.23 17.37 -0.76
CA PRO A 181 -10.90 16.82 0.40
C PRO A 181 -10.91 17.79 1.59
N ASP A 182 -12.03 17.83 2.28
CA ASP A 182 -12.12 18.33 3.64
C ASP A 182 -11.89 17.16 4.61
N PHE A 183 -10.69 17.01 5.05
CA PHE A 183 -10.30 15.90 5.93
C PHE A 183 -11.01 15.91 7.28
N ALA A 184 -11.46 17.06 7.77
CA ALA A 184 -12.24 17.14 9.00
C ALA A 184 -13.63 16.50 8.81
N ALA A 185 -14.27 16.75 7.67
CA ALA A 185 -15.59 16.20 7.34
C ALA A 185 -15.56 14.66 7.15
N ILE A 186 -14.47 14.11 6.60
CA ILE A 186 -14.28 12.67 6.41
C ILE A 186 -13.42 12.02 7.49
N SER A 187 -13.21 12.70 8.63
CA SER A 187 -12.41 12.15 9.74
C SER A 187 -12.93 10.76 10.16
N GLY A 188 -12.00 9.83 10.35
CA GLY A 188 -12.30 8.45 10.71
C GLY A 188 -12.75 7.56 9.54
N ILE A 189 -12.87 8.09 8.31
CA ILE A 189 -13.28 7.33 7.13
C ILE A 189 -12.06 7.15 6.20
N ARG A 190 -11.92 5.96 5.61
CA ARG A 190 -10.94 5.69 4.55
C ARG A 190 -11.65 5.64 3.21
N VAL A 191 -11.25 6.52 2.30
CA VAL A 191 -11.91 6.68 0.99
C VAL A 191 -10.90 6.55 -0.13
N GLY A 192 -11.12 5.59 -1.03
CA GLY A 192 -10.48 5.55 -2.35
C GLY A 192 -11.37 6.26 -3.38
N ILE A 193 -10.78 6.98 -4.31
CA ILE A 193 -11.48 7.44 -5.50
C ILE A 193 -10.72 6.97 -6.73
N VAL A 194 -11.46 6.58 -7.79
CA VAL A 194 -10.88 6.00 -9.00
C VAL A 194 -11.64 6.44 -10.24
N ALA A 195 -10.91 6.64 -11.34
CA ALA A 195 -11.50 6.77 -12.68
C ALA A 195 -10.57 6.18 -13.74
N ALA A 196 -11.13 5.76 -14.88
CA ALA A 196 -10.36 5.35 -16.04
C ALA A 196 -9.62 6.55 -16.67
N CYS A 197 -8.46 6.28 -17.25
CA CYS A 197 -7.65 7.23 -17.99
C CYS A 197 -7.96 7.09 -19.49
N GLU A 198 -9.17 7.51 -19.94
CA GLU A 198 -9.57 7.39 -21.33
C GLU A 198 -8.94 8.49 -22.20
N GLY A 199 -8.31 8.11 -23.30
CA GLY A 199 -7.98 9.03 -24.41
C GLY A 199 -6.89 10.07 -24.13
N GLU A 200 -6.18 10.02 -23.02
CA GLU A 200 -5.00 10.84 -22.83
C GLU A 200 -3.84 10.23 -23.62
N ASP A 201 -3.16 11.03 -24.44
CA ASP A 201 -1.97 10.60 -25.19
C ASP A 201 -0.95 9.99 -24.23
N GLY A 202 -0.92 8.65 -24.26
CA GLY A 202 -0.34 7.80 -23.22
C GLY A 202 1.17 7.85 -23.11
N SER A 203 1.72 8.94 -22.63
CA SER A 203 3.13 8.97 -22.22
C SER A 203 3.42 8.08 -21.02
N ASP A 204 2.41 7.68 -20.23
CA ASP A 204 2.60 6.99 -18.96
C ASP A 204 2.03 5.56 -18.87
N ASN A 205 1.35 5.04 -19.90
CA ASN A 205 0.74 3.70 -19.92
C ASN A 205 -0.06 3.36 -18.63
N VAL A 206 -0.95 4.25 -18.20
CA VAL A 206 -1.82 4.04 -17.03
C VAL A 206 -3.26 3.91 -17.47
N ASP A 207 -3.96 2.95 -16.89
CA ASP A 207 -5.37 2.65 -17.21
C ASP A 207 -6.33 3.34 -16.24
N PHE A 208 -5.90 3.54 -14.98
CA PHE A 208 -6.71 4.18 -13.94
C PHE A 208 -5.88 5.16 -13.12
N GLU A 209 -6.52 6.28 -12.72
CA GLU A 209 -6.00 7.17 -11.67
C GLU A 209 -6.74 6.87 -10.37
N VAL A 210 -5.97 6.71 -9.29
CA VAL A 210 -6.48 6.43 -7.94
C VAL A 210 -5.97 7.49 -6.97
N ARG A 211 -6.79 7.88 -5.99
CA ARG A 211 -6.34 8.62 -4.82
C ARG A 211 -6.88 7.96 -3.56
N ALA A 212 -6.14 8.00 -2.48
CA ALA A 212 -6.49 7.37 -1.22
C ALA A 212 -6.41 8.35 -0.05
N PHE A 213 -7.54 8.57 0.62
CA PHE A 213 -7.67 9.48 1.77
C PHE A 213 -7.79 8.64 3.04
N THR A 214 -6.85 8.83 3.97
CA THR A 214 -6.76 8.04 5.20
C THR A 214 -7.70 8.54 6.28
N ALA A 215 -8.06 7.67 7.21
CA ALA A 215 -8.84 8.04 8.41
C ALA A 215 -8.09 9.02 9.33
N ALA A 216 -6.76 9.10 9.21
CA ALA A 216 -5.90 10.01 9.97
C ALA A 216 -5.87 11.44 9.40
N GLY A 217 -6.54 11.69 8.25
CA GLY A 217 -6.71 13.02 7.71
C GLY A 217 -5.61 13.49 6.77
N PHE A 218 -5.04 12.60 5.99
CA PHE A 218 -4.10 12.93 4.91
C PHE A 218 -4.32 12.03 3.69
N GLU A 219 -3.78 12.44 2.55
CA GLU A 219 -3.72 11.63 1.34
C GLU A 219 -2.47 10.76 1.36
N ASP A 220 -2.65 9.45 1.26
CA ASP A 220 -1.53 8.50 1.18
C ASP A 220 -0.97 8.49 -0.26
N PRO A 221 0.36 8.62 -0.42
CA PRO A 221 0.96 8.75 -1.74
C PRO A 221 0.71 7.55 -2.66
N VAL A 222 0.87 6.32 -2.17
CA VAL A 222 0.58 5.10 -2.96
C VAL A 222 0.18 3.97 -2.00
N THR A 223 -1.03 3.46 -2.14
CA THR A 223 -1.61 2.56 -1.15
C THR A 223 -2.02 1.22 -1.76
N GLY A 224 -1.41 0.13 -1.28
CA GLY A 224 -1.71 -1.22 -1.77
C GLY A 224 -3.12 -1.69 -1.43
N SER A 225 -3.61 -1.47 -0.19
CA SER A 225 -4.88 -2.03 0.28
C SER A 225 -6.13 -1.52 -0.45
N PRO A 226 -6.35 -0.20 -0.66
CA PRO A 226 -7.50 0.25 -1.44
C PRO A 226 -7.38 -0.16 -2.91
N ASN A 227 -6.17 -0.16 -3.50
CA ASN A 227 -5.98 -0.64 -4.87
C ASN A 227 -6.33 -2.12 -5.01
N ALA A 228 -6.00 -2.94 -4.01
CA ALA A 228 -6.39 -4.35 -3.98
C ALA A 228 -7.92 -4.52 -3.94
N GLY A 229 -8.60 -3.76 -3.09
CA GLY A 229 -10.06 -3.80 -2.99
C GLY A 229 -10.75 -3.23 -4.23
N ILE A 230 -10.25 -2.12 -4.78
CA ILE A 230 -10.73 -1.54 -6.04
C ILE A 230 -10.53 -2.53 -7.20
N ALA A 231 -9.40 -3.22 -7.26
CA ALA A 231 -9.14 -4.22 -8.29
C ALA A 231 -10.15 -5.38 -8.25
N GLN A 232 -10.44 -5.90 -7.04
CA GLN A 232 -11.46 -6.94 -6.86
C GLN A 232 -12.84 -6.47 -7.32
N TRP A 233 -13.18 -5.21 -7.03
CA TRP A 233 -14.43 -4.62 -7.50
C TRP A 233 -14.45 -4.46 -9.01
N LEU A 234 -13.49 -3.74 -9.59
CA LEU A 234 -13.50 -3.37 -11.02
C LEU A 234 -13.37 -4.59 -11.94
N ILE A 235 -12.47 -5.52 -11.62
CA ILE A 235 -12.29 -6.77 -12.39
C ILE A 235 -13.53 -7.66 -12.22
N GLY A 236 -14.01 -7.84 -10.98
CA GLY A 236 -15.18 -8.67 -10.69
C GLY A 236 -16.48 -8.17 -11.32
N SER A 237 -16.57 -6.86 -11.60
CA SER A 237 -17.71 -6.22 -12.27
C SER A 237 -17.52 -6.11 -13.80
N GLY A 238 -16.39 -6.57 -14.36
CA GLY A 238 -16.09 -6.46 -15.78
C GLY A 238 -15.80 -5.02 -16.25
N ILE A 239 -15.52 -4.10 -15.33
CA ILE A 239 -15.18 -2.69 -15.63
C ILE A 239 -13.71 -2.55 -16.03
N ALA A 240 -12.82 -3.30 -15.36
CA ALA A 240 -11.40 -3.36 -15.70
C ALA A 240 -11.03 -4.69 -16.34
N PRO A 241 -10.01 -4.72 -17.21
CA PRO A 241 -9.42 -5.97 -17.70
C PRO A 241 -8.72 -6.72 -16.57
N SER A 242 -8.37 -7.99 -16.80
CA SER A 242 -7.65 -8.83 -15.84
C SER A 242 -6.22 -8.34 -15.51
N SER A 243 -5.68 -7.40 -16.30
CA SER A 243 -4.39 -6.76 -16.04
C SER A 243 -4.47 -5.30 -16.43
N TYR A 244 -3.98 -4.41 -15.54
CA TYR A 244 -3.95 -2.98 -15.78
C TYR A 244 -2.92 -2.29 -14.88
N VAL A 245 -2.62 -1.02 -15.16
CA VAL A 245 -1.76 -0.17 -14.35
C VAL A 245 -2.58 0.96 -13.73
N ALA A 246 -2.52 1.09 -12.41
CA ALA A 246 -3.08 2.22 -11.69
C ALA A 246 -1.99 3.24 -11.35
N ALA A 247 -2.26 4.53 -11.63
CA ALA A 247 -1.46 5.64 -11.12
C ALA A 247 -2.03 6.12 -9.79
N GLN A 248 -1.16 6.47 -8.85
CA GLN A 248 -1.53 7.11 -7.59
C GLN A 248 -0.44 8.08 -7.13
N GLY A 249 -0.86 9.14 -6.43
CA GLY A 249 0.04 10.11 -5.84
C GLY A 249 0.30 11.34 -6.69
N THR A 250 -0.29 11.46 -7.86
CA THR A 250 -0.10 12.57 -8.81
C THR A 250 -0.28 13.94 -8.14
N VAL A 251 -1.33 14.11 -7.33
CA VAL A 251 -1.66 15.41 -6.68
C VAL A 251 -0.71 15.75 -5.54
N VAL A 252 -0.10 14.75 -4.92
CA VAL A 252 0.89 14.91 -3.81
C VAL A 252 2.34 14.83 -4.30
N GLY A 253 2.56 15.00 -5.62
CA GLY A 253 3.90 15.05 -6.21
C GLY A 253 4.61 13.70 -6.25
N ARG A 254 3.85 12.61 -6.34
CA ARG A 254 4.37 11.26 -6.52
C ARG A 254 4.00 10.69 -7.89
N LYS A 255 4.64 9.61 -8.28
CA LYS A 255 4.43 8.90 -9.55
C LYS A 255 4.30 7.40 -9.30
N GLY A 256 3.39 7.03 -8.39
CA GLY A 256 3.12 5.64 -8.06
C GLY A 256 2.52 4.88 -9.23
N ARG A 257 2.98 3.65 -9.44
CA ARG A 257 2.48 2.73 -10.46
C ARG A 257 2.24 1.37 -9.81
N LEU A 258 0.96 1.02 -9.70
CA LEU A 258 0.55 -0.28 -9.20
C LEU A 258 0.17 -1.15 -10.41
N HIS A 259 0.88 -2.24 -10.58
CA HIS A 259 0.61 -3.25 -11.59
C HIS A 259 -0.35 -4.29 -11.02
N VAL A 260 -1.57 -4.26 -11.51
CA VAL A 260 -2.63 -5.18 -11.09
C VAL A 260 -2.72 -6.30 -12.11
N SER A 261 -2.83 -7.54 -11.64
CA SER A 261 -3.11 -8.70 -12.51
C SER A 261 -3.96 -9.73 -11.79
N SER A 262 -4.82 -10.42 -12.54
CA SER A 262 -5.62 -11.55 -12.05
C SER A 262 -5.23 -12.81 -12.81
N ASP A 263 -4.99 -13.90 -12.10
CA ASP A 263 -4.79 -15.23 -12.67
C ASP A 263 -6.09 -16.06 -12.70
N GLY A 264 -7.22 -15.44 -12.37
CA GLY A 264 -8.54 -16.07 -12.29
C GLY A 264 -8.87 -16.64 -10.90
N GLN A 265 -7.87 -16.84 -10.06
CA GLN A 265 -8.02 -17.26 -8.67
C GLN A 265 -7.69 -16.12 -7.71
N ASP A 266 -6.53 -15.51 -7.90
CA ASP A 266 -6.05 -14.42 -7.07
C ASP A 266 -5.94 -13.12 -7.89
N ILE A 267 -5.98 -12.00 -7.18
CA ILE A 267 -5.60 -10.69 -7.69
C ILE A 267 -4.26 -10.33 -7.08
N TRP A 268 -3.32 -9.96 -7.92
CA TRP A 268 -1.94 -9.61 -7.55
C TRP A 268 -1.73 -8.12 -7.68
N ILE A 269 -1.20 -7.51 -6.62
CA ILE A 269 -0.86 -6.09 -6.57
C ILE A 269 0.65 -5.98 -6.52
N GLY A 270 1.22 -5.51 -7.60
CA GLY A 270 2.67 -5.41 -7.80
C GLY A 270 3.16 -3.99 -8.07
N GLY A 271 4.47 -3.83 -8.01
CA GLY A 271 5.13 -2.59 -8.36
C GLY A 271 6.64 -2.66 -8.21
N ASP A 272 7.29 -1.66 -8.76
CA ASP A 272 8.72 -1.49 -8.62
C ASP A 272 9.08 -1.00 -7.21
N VAL A 273 10.29 -1.31 -6.76
CA VAL A 273 10.83 -0.84 -5.48
C VAL A 273 12.26 -0.33 -5.72
N ALA A 274 12.54 0.88 -5.27
CA ALA A 274 13.86 1.50 -5.37
C ALA A 274 14.47 1.68 -3.98
N THR A 275 15.73 1.26 -3.79
CA THR A 275 16.47 1.56 -2.55
C THR A 275 16.98 2.99 -2.61
N CYS A 276 16.61 3.82 -1.63
CA CYS A 276 16.99 5.23 -1.54
C CYS A 276 18.11 5.48 -0.54
N ILE A 277 18.09 4.78 0.60
CA ILE A 277 19.09 4.92 1.67
C ILE A 277 19.54 3.53 2.08
N ASP A 278 20.85 3.35 2.23
CA ASP A 278 21.47 2.13 2.78
C ASP A 278 22.49 2.54 3.84
N GLY A 279 22.39 1.93 5.03
CA GLY A 279 23.23 2.30 6.16
C GLY A 279 22.90 1.56 7.45
N THR A 280 23.08 2.24 8.56
CA THR A 280 22.80 1.70 9.89
C THR A 280 21.98 2.66 10.73
N ALA A 281 21.13 2.10 11.61
CA ALA A 281 20.39 2.83 12.63
C ALA A 281 20.86 2.40 14.02
N ALA A 282 21.14 3.36 14.89
CA ALA A 282 21.46 3.12 16.30
C ALA A 282 20.16 3.13 17.12
N LEU A 283 19.73 1.98 17.63
CA LEU A 283 18.46 1.78 18.32
C LEU A 283 18.64 1.33 19.77
#